data_6e542b2883b5974f0ee6658a4466e34e
#
_entry.id   6e542b2883b5974f0ee6658a4466e34e
#
_cell.length_a   1.000
_cell.length_b   1.000
_cell.length_c   1.000
_cell.angle_alpha   90.00
_cell.angle_beta   90.00
_cell.angle_gamma   90.00
#
_symmetry.space_group_name_H-M   'P 1'
#
loop_
_entity.id
_entity.type
_entity.pdbx_description
1 polymer ?
#
loop_
_entity_poly.entity_id
_entity_poly.type
_entity_poly.pdbx_seq_one_letter_code
_entity_poly.pdbx_strand_id
1 'polypeptide(L)'
;MRIISTADGRGRITAPLAITVLATSALLLTACGNGGGSSNASGGDGKITLTVADYGQFGYKEAGLFAKYHELHPNITVKEEVTANEQDYYPKLLQQLNTGSGLADVTGVEVGRIKEVVDTQAGKFADLSKTINVADWVPWKEKQATAKDGTVIGAGTDIGPMSLCYRKDLFQKAGLPTERDAVAKAVAGGWEDYLKLGEKYKKSAPSDTYFMDSASAMFNAVVSSGSQQYYDAKGDAIYKQSPAVKQGWDLAAEAASKKLTQGLPQFTDAWTAALRKGTVATVACPAWMAGQISTNSGDAYKGKWDIAHAPGSTAANWGGSFLSVPKSGQHVKEAADLVKWLTAPEQQAAVFKAIGVFPSNQGAYQLTDVKDAKLPYFNDAPIGQIYAEEAKSIPQAVLGAKDGVIKDTISTQINNMEQRGTKSADAWKAATETIDKAIG
;
A
#
# COMPACT_ATOMS: atom_id res chain seq x y z
N MET A 1 57.26 1.71 27.63
CA MET A 1 57.49 2.10 29.02
C MET A 1 56.20 1.93 29.75
N ARG A 2 56.09 0.80 30.39
CA ARG A 2 55.78 0.61 31.82
C ARG A 2 54.51 1.36 32.26
N ILE A 3 53.54 0.80 32.88
CA ILE A 3 53.32 -0.43 33.66
C ILE A 3 52.18 -0.06 34.63
N ILE A 4 51.17 -0.97 34.76
CA ILE A 4 50.59 -1.51 36.02
C ILE A 4 49.73 -0.52 36.84
N SER A 5 48.58 -0.85 37.44
CA SER A 5 48.17 -2.10 38.12
C SER A 5 46.82 -1.88 38.79
N THR A 6 45.96 -2.88 38.75
CA THR A 6 45.24 -3.57 39.87
C THR A 6 44.55 -2.69 40.90
N ALA A 7 43.42 -3.04 41.52
CA ALA A 7 42.86 -4.25 42.04
C ALA A 7 41.44 -4.00 42.47
N ASP A 8 40.55 -4.94 42.30
CA ASP A 8 39.99 -5.86 43.32
C ASP A 8 39.16 -5.22 44.45
N GLY A 9 37.93 -5.68 44.61
CA GLY A 9 37.03 -5.33 45.68
C GLY A 9 35.72 -6.13 45.66
N ARG A 10 35.83 -7.40 46.06
CA ARG A 10 34.66 -8.26 46.40
C ARG A 10 33.92 -7.73 47.61
N GLY A 11 32.60 -7.70 47.56
CA GLY A 11 31.72 -7.51 48.72
C GLY A 11 30.44 -8.29 48.54
N ARG A 12 30.43 -9.53 49.06
CA ARG A 12 29.24 -10.31 49.39
C ARG A 12 28.64 -9.79 50.71
N ILE A 13 27.33 -9.59 50.77
CA ILE A 13 26.54 -9.72 52.01
C ILE A 13 25.11 -10.14 51.66
N THR A 14 24.80 -11.37 51.89
CA THR A 14 23.75 -12.11 52.63
C THR A 14 22.39 -11.43 52.88
N ALA A 15 21.37 -12.21 52.57
CA ALA A 15 19.96 -12.07 52.93
C ALA A 15 19.75 -12.24 54.48
N PRO A 16 18.57 -11.90 55.00
CA PRO A 16 17.77 -12.97 55.52
C PRO A 16 16.24 -12.90 55.25
N LEU A 17 15.67 -14.09 55.35
CA LEU A 17 14.24 -14.44 55.44
C LEU A 17 13.55 -13.90 56.70
N ALA A 18 12.24 -13.62 56.62
CA ALA A 18 11.23 -13.88 57.64
C ALA A 18 9.85 -13.76 56.98
N ILE A 19 9.09 -14.79 56.72
CA ILE A 19 8.22 -15.64 57.55
C ILE A 19 7.00 -14.91 58.11
N THR A 20 5.84 -15.32 57.60
CA THR A 20 4.51 -15.61 58.13
C THR A 20 3.64 -14.50 58.70
N VAL A 21 2.37 -14.44 58.26
CA VAL A 21 1.19 -14.83 59.06
C VAL A 21 -0.07 -14.99 58.21
N LEU A 22 -0.72 -16.12 58.35
CA LEU A 22 -2.09 -16.46 57.93
C LEU A 22 -3.13 -15.65 58.73
N ALA A 23 -4.22 -15.30 58.07
CA ALA A 23 -5.53 -15.15 58.75
C ALA A 23 -6.64 -15.58 57.79
N THR A 24 -7.25 -16.67 58.13
CA THR A 24 -8.50 -17.28 57.65
C THR A 24 -9.71 -16.57 58.25
N SER A 25 -10.80 -16.51 57.50
CA SER A 25 -12.22 -16.58 57.92
C SER A 25 -13.09 -15.87 56.86
N ALA A 26 -14.24 -16.25 56.43
CA ALA A 26 -15.16 -17.34 56.67
C ALA A 26 -16.22 -17.26 55.54
N LEU A 27 -16.69 -18.42 55.14
CA LEU A 27 -17.84 -18.62 54.24
C LEU A 27 -19.13 -18.06 54.85
N LEU A 28 -19.99 -17.45 54.03
CA LEU A 28 -21.43 -17.51 54.18
C LEU A 28 -22.09 -17.82 52.83
N LEU A 29 -22.52 -19.06 52.71
CA LEU A 29 -23.49 -19.55 51.73
C LEU A 29 -24.89 -19.06 52.18
N THR A 30 -25.61 -18.45 51.24
CA THR A 30 -27.08 -18.55 51.26
C THR A 30 -27.55 -18.90 49.86
N ALA A 31 -28.14 -20.06 49.76
CA ALA A 31 -28.81 -20.62 48.60
C ALA A 31 -30.29 -20.22 48.62
N CYS A 32 -30.87 -20.35 47.44
CA CYS A 32 -32.27 -20.54 47.07
C CYS A 32 -33.01 -19.36 46.44
N GLY A 33 -33.43 -19.61 45.20
CA GLY A 33 -34.53 -18.92 44.55
C GLY A 33 -34.59 -19.22 43.04
N ASN A 34 -35.35 -20.26 42.73
CA ASN A 34 -35.67 -20.73 41.38
C ASN A 34 -36.51 -19.70 40.58
N GLY A 35 -36.26 -19.52 39.26
CA GLY A 35 -37.17 -18.76 38.41
C GLY A 35 -36.53 -18.43 37.07
N GLY A 36 -36.87 -19.16 36.01
CA GLY A 36 -36.36 -19.05 34.66
C GLY A 36 -36.65 -17.70 33.99
N GLY A 37 -35.79 -17.35 33.09
CA GLY A 37 -35.93 -16.20 32.21
C GLY A 37 -34.59 -15.84 31.58
N SER A 38 -34.23 -16.50 30.48
CA SER A 38 -33.12 -16.03 29.62
C SER A 38 -33.44 -14.65 29.10
N SER A 39 -32.74 -13.66 29.61
CA SER A 39 -32.54 -12.40 28.93
C SER A 39 -31.13 -11.97 29.24
N ASN A 40 -30.19 -12.33 28.35
CA ASN A 40 -28.91 -11.67 28.26
C ASN A 40 -29.13 -10.24 27.76
N ALA A 41 -29.50 -9.35 28.65
CA ALA A 41 -29.33 -7.93 28.47
C ALA A 41 -27.93 -7.60 29.05
N SER A 42 -26.90 -7.66 28.20
CA SER A 42 -25.66 -6.95 28.46
C SER A 42 -25.98 -5.46 28.35
N GLY A 43 -26.34 -4.85 29.47
CA GLY A 43 -26.46 -3.42 29.67
C GLY A 43 -25.05 -2.78 29.70
N GLY A 44 -24.38 -2.73 28.57
CA GLY A 44 -23.31 -1.79 28.31
C GLY A 44 -23.92 -0.56 27.66
N ASP A 45 -23.35 0.60 27.83
CA ASP A 45 -23.74 1.94 27.32
C ASP A 45 -23.98 2.04 25.79
N GLY A 46 -24.15 0.96 25.07
CA GLY A 46 -24.32 0.89 23.63
C GLY A 46 -23.13 1.39 22.83
N LYS A 47 -22.02 1.71 23.48
CA LYS A 47 -20.80 2.23 22.85
C LYS A 47 -20.03 1.09 22.21
N ILE A 48 -19.67 1.27 20.92
CA ILE A 48 -18.92 0.34 20.09
C ILE A 48 -17.60 0.99 19.70
N THR A 49 -16.51 0.27 19.82
CA THR A 49 -15.23 0.65 19.19
C THR A 49 -14.98 -0.31 18.04
N LEU A 50 -14.94 0.21 16.82
CA LEU A 50 -14.52 -0.55 15.62
C LEU A 50 -13.04 -0.29 15.39
N THR A 51 -12.30 -1.36 15.12
CA THR A 51 -10.90 -1.31 14.74
C THR A 51 -10.75 -1.47 13.24
N VAL A 52 -9.95 -0.61 12.60
CA VAL A 52 -9.58 -0.70 11.18
C VAL A 52 -8.07 -0.92 11.14
N ALA A 53 -7.64 -2.09 10.67
CA ALA A 53 -6.23 -2.40 10.46
C ALA A 53 -5.89 -2.26 8.97
N ASP A 54 -4.90 -1.44 8.68
CA ASP A 54 -4.45 -1.16 7.32
C ASP A 54 -2.92 -0.93 7.25
N TYR A 55 -2.42 -0.47 6.11
CA TYR A 55 -1.01 -0.24 5.87
C TYR A 55 -0.79 1.02 5.02
N GLY A 56 0.37 1.62 5.19
CA GLY A 56 0.75 2.81 4.42
C GLY A 56 -0.17 4.00 4.73
N GLN A 57 -0.98 4.42 3.76
CA GLN A 57 -1.84 5.59 3.91
C GLN A 57 -3.14 5.40 3.11
N PHE A 58 -4.22 5.05 3.78
CA PHE A 58 -5.55 4.93 3.17
C PHE A 58 -6.28 6.29 3.07
N GLY A 59 -5.87 7.27 3.91
CA GLY A 59 -6.34 8.64 3.83
C GLY A 59 -7.63 8.95 4.56
N TYR A 60 -8.22 8.02 5.27
CA TYR A 60 -9.48 8.24 6.00
C TYR A 60 -9.34 9.26 7.12
N LYS A 61 -8.21 9.21 7.83
CA LYS A 61 -7.88 10.16 8.88
C LYS A 61 -7.60 11.55 8.34
N GLU A 62 -6.83 11.64 7.25
CA GLU A 62 -6.48 12.90 6.58
C GLU A 62 -7.72 13.58 5.99
N ALA A 63 -8.69 12.81 5.53
CA ALA A 63 -9.99 13.31 5.06
C ALA A 63 -10.99 13.56 6.20
N GLY A 64 -10.63 13.30 7.47
CA GLY A 64 -11.48 13.52 8.64
C GLY A 64 -12.67 12.57 8.73
N LEU A 65 -12.64 11.43 8.00
CA LEU A 65 -13.81 10.57 7.84
C LEU A 65 -14.18 9.82 9.12
N PHE A 66 -13.23 9.41 9.94
CA PHE A 66 -13.55 8.72 11.21
C PHE A 66 -14.28 9.63 12.19
N ALA A 67 -13.88 10.92 12.26
CA ALA A 67 -14.59 11.91 13.07
C ALA A 67 -16.01 12.14 12.54
N LYS A 68 -16.16 12.29 11.22
CA LYS A 68 -17.47 12.45 10.57
C LYS A 68 -18.38 11.22 10.76
N TYR A 69 -17.81 10.01 10.73
CA TYR A 69 -18.59 8.80 11.02
C TYR A 69 -19.08 8.76 12.47
N HIS A 70 -18.24 9.18 13.42
CA HIS A 70 -18.64 9.30 14.82
C HIS A 70 -19.76 10.35 15.03
N GLU A 71 -19.72 11.49 14.32
CA GLU A 71 -20.81 12.49 14.35
C GLU A 71 -22.15 11.90 13.88
N LEU A 72 -22.12 11.04 12.84
CA LEU A 72 -23.30 10.36 12.31
C LEU A 72 -23.76 9.19 13.19
N HIS A 73 -22.84 8.57 13.92
CA HIS A 73 -23.03 7.42 14.78
C HIS A 73 -22.38 7.64 16.15
N PRO A 74 -22.97 8.47 17.06
CA PRO A 74 -22.30 8.88 18.30
C PRO A 74 -21.96 7.75 19.27
N ASN A 75 -22.58 6.60 19.09
CA ASN A 75 -22.28 5.38 19.85
C ASN A 75 -21.09 4.57 19.27
N ILE A 76 -20.58 4.93 18.08
CA ILE A 76 -19.47 4.22 17.43
C ILE A 76 -18.22 5.10 17.39
N THR A 77 -17.11 4.57 17.88
CA THR A 77 -15.78 5.16 17.72
C THR A 77 -14.95 4.27 16.81
N VAL A 78 -14.26 4.86 15.84
CA VAL A 78 -13.35 4.12 14.94
C VAL A 78 -11.92 4.35 15.36
N LYS A 79 -11.17 3.26 15.55
CA LYS A 79 -9.73 3.27 15.85
C LYS A 79 -8.96 2.64 14.68
N GLU A 80 -8.07 3.42 14.08
CA GLU A 80 -7.19 2.97 13.01
C GLU A 80 -5.88 2.40 13.58
N GLU A 81 -5.43 1.28 13.02
CA GLU A 81 -4.17 0.60 13.34
C GLU A 81 -3.34 0.45 12.07
N VAL A 82 -2.45 1.42 11.83
CA VAL A 82 -1.65 1.48 10.61
C VAL A 82 -0.34 0.74 10.77
N THR A 83 -0.02 -0.17 9.84
CA THR A 83 1.33 -0.71 9.66
C THR A 83 2.05 0.10 8.57
N ALA A 84 3.31 0.43 8.75
CA ALA A 84 4.03 1.35 7.87
C ALA A 84 4.05 0.90 6.39
N ASN A 85 4.11 -0.39 6.13
CA ASN A 85 4.14 -0.95 4.77
C ASN A 85 3.35 -2.27 4.69
N GLU A 86 3.00 -2.65 3.47
CA GLU A 86 2.22 -3.86 3.17
C GLU A 86 3.01 -5.14 3.45
N GLN A 87 4.31 -5.14 3.20
CA GLN A 87 5.19 -6.30 3.36
C GLN A 87 5.27 -6.78 4.82
N ASP A 88 5.18 -5.87 5.78
CA ASP A 88 5.13 -6.19 7.22
C ASP A 88 3.69 -6.50 7.67
N TYR A 89 2.70 -5.88 7.05
CA TYR A 89 1.29 -6.04 7.38
C TYR A 89 0.73 -7.41 6.97
N TYR A 90 0.96 -7.84 5.73
CA TYR A 90 0.29 -8.99 5.15
C TYR A 90 0.61 -10.33 5.83
N PRO A 91 1.88 -10.65 6.20
CA PRO A 91 2.18 -11.87 6.95
C PRO A 91 1.45 -11.93 8.30
N LYS A 92 1.30 -10.77 8.98
CA LYS A 92 0.55 -10.68 10.24
C LYS A 92 -0.94 -10.94 10.00
N LEU A 93 -1.53 -10.34 8.96
CA LEU A 93 -2.92 -10.58 8.58
C LEU A 93 -3.17 -12.07 8.28
N LEU A 94 -2.30 -12.73 7.50
CA LEU A 94 -2.42 -14.17 7.22
C LEU A 94 -2.33 -15.02 8.47
N GLN A 95 -1.41 -14.70 9.38
CA GLN A 95 -1.30 -15.40 10.66
C GLN A 95 -2.58 -15.24 11.49
N GLN A 96 -3.11 -14.03 11.60
CA GLN A 96 -4.36 -13.75 12.31
C GLN A 96 -5.56 -14.44 11.67
N LEU A 97 -5.65 -14.46 10.35
CA LEU A 97 -6.67 -15.21 9.62
C LEU A 97 -6.56 -16.71 9.90
N ASN A 98 -5.36 -17.28 9.91
CA ASN A 98 -5.16 -18.70 10.16
C ASN A 98 -5.51 -19.11 11.59
N THR A 99 -5.17 -18.29 12.58
CA THR A 99 -5.47 -18.54 13.99
C THR A 99 -6.90 -18.16 14.39
N GLY A 100 -7.57 -17.30 13.61
CA GLY A 100 -8.89 -16.74 13.94
C GLY A 100 -8.86 -15.77 15.13
N SER A 101 -7.69 -15.20 15.45
CA SER A 101 -7.51 -14.36 16.63
C SER A 101 -6.68 -13.11 16.33
N GLY A 102 -6.96 -12.01 17.02
CA GLY A 102 -6.23 -10.74 16.87
C GLY A 102 -6.59 -9.96 15.59
N LEU A 103 -7.63 -10.37 14.86
CA LEU A 103 -8.13 -9.62 13.70
C LEU A 103 -8.83 -8.35 14.15
N ALA A 104 -8.63 -7.27 13.41
CA ALA A 104 -9.44 -6.06 13.52
C ALA A 104 -10.85 -6.30 12.94
N ASP A 105 -11.80 -5.42 13.27
CA ASP A 105 -13.18 -5.50 12.74
C ASP A 105 -13.23 -5.24 11.23
N VAL A 106 -12.31 -4.39 10.73
CA VAL A 106 -12.09 -4.12 9.31
C VAL A 106 -10.60 -4.30 8.99
N THR A 107 -10.28 -4.97 7.88
CA THR A 107 -8.90 -5.20 7.45
C THR A 107 -8.68 -4.74 6.02
N GLY A 108 -7.57 -4.04 5.77
CA GLY A 108 -7.11 -3.69 4.42
C GLY A 108 -6.50 -4.91 3.72
N VAL A 109 -6.77 -5.08 2.42
CA VAL A 109 -6.13 -6.11 1.58
C VAL A 109 -5.64 -5.48 0.28
N GLU A 110 -4.37 -5.59 -0.04
CA GLU A 110 -3.76 -5.04 -1.25
C GLU A 110 -4.08 -5.90 -2.48
N VAL A 111 -4.15 -5.28 -3.66
CA VAL A 111 -4.55 -5.94 -4.92
C VAL A 111 -3.67 -7.13 -5.28
N GLY A 112 -2.37 -7.10 -5.00
CA GLY A 112 -1.46 -8.24 -5.26
C GLY A 112 -1.63 -9.40 -4.27
N ARG A 113 -2.46 -9.23 -3.22
CA ARG A 113 -2.76 -10.26 -2.21
C ARG A 113 -4.21 -10.72 -2.26
N ILE A 114 -5.10 -9.92 -2.84
CA ILE A 114 -6.54 -10.20 -2.80
C ILE A 114 -6.88 -11.57 -3.40
N LYS A 115 -6.21 -11.97 -4.47
CA LYS A 115 -6.47 -13.27 -5.12
C LYS A 115 -6.09 -14.46 -4.23
N GLU A 116 -4.99 -14.39 -3.50
CA GLU A 116 -4.63 -15.40 -2.49
C GLU A 116 -5.67 -15.45 -1.38
N VAL A 117 -6.11 -14.29 -0.88
CA VAL A 117 -7.14 -14.22 0.18
C VAL A 117 -8.48 -14.75 -0.30
N VAL A 118 -8.92 -14.40 -1.52
CA VAL A 118 -10.13 -14.92 -2.15
C VAL A 118 -10.07 -16.45 -2.29
N ASP A 119 -8.95 -16.99 -2.77
CA ASP A 119 -8.82 -18.42 -3.06
C ASP A 119 -8.69 -19.27 -1.78
N THR A 120 -8.09 -18.72 -0.72
CA THR A 120 -7.71 -19.53 0.45
C THR A 120 -8.44 -19.16 1.74
N GLN A 121 -8.98 -17.94 1.85
CA GLN A 121 -9.49 -17.38 3.10
C GLN A 121 -10.92 -16.79 2.98
N ALA A 122 -11.57 -16.85 1.81
CA ALA A 122 -12.87 -16.20 1.57
C ALA A 122 -13.92 -16.54 2.63
N GLY A 123 -13.97 -17.80 3.07
CA GLY A 123 -14.88 -18.26 4.10
C GLY A 123 -14.79 -17.57 5.47
N LYS A 124 -13.67 -16.85 5.72
CA LYS A 124 -13.41 -16.13 6.98
C LYS A 124 -13.91 -14.68 6.97
N PHE A 125 -14.36 -14.18 5.82
CA PHE A 125 -14.86 -12.83 5.66
C PHE A 125 -16.37 -12.81 5.48
N ALA A 126 -17.02 -11.73 5.92
CA ALA A 126 -18.41 -11.46 5.65
C ALA A 126 -18.65 -11.24 4.16
N ASP A 127 -19.79 -11.67 3.68
CA ASP A 127 -20.25 -11.36 2.31
C ASP A 127 -20.78 -9.93 2.27
N LEU A 128 -20.07 -9.06 1.57
CA LEU A 128 -20.40 -7.65 1.41
C LEU A 128 -21.37 -7.39 0.25
N SER A 129 -21.67 -8.37 -0.61
CA SER A 129 -22.51 -8.21 -1.81
C SER A 129 -23.91 -7.67 -1.51
N LYS A 130 -24.41 -7.92 -0.28
CA LYS A 130 -25.73 -7.42 0.17
C LYS A 130 -25.68 -6.07 0.87
N THR A 131 -24.48 -5.63 1.24
CA THR A 131 -24.28 -4.39 2.00
C THR A 131 -23.86 -3.23 1.11
N ILE A 132 -23.03 -3.50 0.11
CA ILE A 132 -22.46 -2.52 -0.81
C ILE A 132 -23.04 -2.68 -2.22
N ASN A 133 -23.14 -1.56 -2.96
CA ASN A 133 -23.49 -1.60 -4.37
C ASN A 133 -22.22 -1.75 -5.22
N VAL A 134 -21.85 -2.99 -5.50
CA VAL A 134 -20.64 -3.33 -6.26
C VAL A 134 -20.66 -2.79 -7.70
N ALA A 135 -21.84 -2.52 -8.27
CA ALA A 135 -21.99 -1.97 -9.62
C ALA A 135 -21.46 -0.54 -9.76
N ASP A 136 -21.24 0.16 -8.64
CA ASP A 136 -20.68 1.51 -8.63
C ASP A 136 -19.15 1.52 -8.81
N TRP A 137 -18.49 0.37 -8.70
CA TRP A 137 -17.05 0.29 -8.87
C TRP A 137 -16.62 0.04 -10.32
N VAL A 138 -15.34 0.27 -10.60
CA VAL A 138 -14.78 -0.21 -11.86
C VAL A 138 -14.96 -1.73 -11.95
N PRO A 139 -15.51 -2.26 -13.06
CA PRO A 139 -16.01 -3.66 -13.10
C PRO A 139 -14.96 -4.73 -12.80
N TRP A 140 -13.68 -4.46 -13.09
CA TRP A 140 -12.61 -5.40 -12.79
C TRP A 140 -12.24 -5.43 -11.29
N LYS A 141 -12.51 -4.33 -10.54
CA LYS A 141 -12.19 -4.24 -9.11
C LYS A 141 -13.09 -5.16 -8.28
N GLU A 142 -14.38 -5.19 -8.58
CA GLU A 142 -15.32 -6.12 -7.95
C GLU A 142 -14.90 -7.58 -8.15
N LYS A 143 -14.59 -7.95 -9.40
CA LYS A 143 -14.21 -9.33 -9.75
C LYS A 143 -12.97 -9.80 -8.99
N GLN A 144 -12.04 -8.91 -8.67
CA GLN A 144 -10.83 -9.24 -7.92
C GLN A 144 -11.13 -9.69 -6.49
N ALA A 145 -12.20 -9.16 -5.86
CA ALA A 145 -12.59 -9.48 -4.49
C ALA A 145 -13.75 -10.49 -4.40
N THR A 146 -14.16 -11.07 -5.54
CA THR A 146 -15.29 -12.02 -5.60
C THR A 146 -14.78 -13.45 -5.65
N ALA A 147 -15.23 -14.28 -4.71
CA ALA A 147 -14.95 -15.70 -4.66
C ALA A 147 -15.76 -16.48 -5.70
N LYS A 148 -15.38 -17.75 -5.95
CA LYS A 148 -16.04 -18.61 -6.95
C LYS A 148 -17.53 -18.87 -6.67
N ASP A 149 -17.95 -18.80 -5.42
CA ASP A 149 -19.34 -18.98 -4.99
C ASP A 149 -20.15 -17.67 -5.06
N GLY A 150 -19.54 -16.58 -5.53
CA GLY A 150 -20.17 -15.25 -5.63
C GLY A 150 -20.02 -14.39 -4.38
N THR A 151 -19.38 -14.88 -3.31
CA THR A 151 -19.12 -14.10 -2.10
C THR A 151 -18.18 -12.94 -2.40
N VAL A 152 -18.57 -11.71 -2.10
CA VAL A 152 -17.73 -10.50 -2.21
C VAL A 152 -17.08 -10.24 -0.87
N ILE A 153 -15.77 -10.50 -0.76
CA ILE A 153 -15.05 -10.42 0.52
C ILE A 153 -14.41 -9.05 0.79
N GLY A 154 -14.39 -8.15 -0.17
CA GLY A 154 -13.76 -6.85 -0.03
C GLY A 154 -14.42 -5.74 -0.83
N ALA A 155 -14.48 -4.56 -0.23
CA ALA A 155 -14.94 -3.32 -0.86
C ALA A 155 -13.75 -2.55 -1.41
N GLY A 156 -13.75 -2.23 -2.71
CA GLY A 156 -12.67 -1.47 -3.35
C GLY A 156 -12.54 -0.07 -2.77
N THR A 157 -11.32 0.30 -2.37
CA THR A 157 -11.03 1.63 -1.82
C THR A 157 -10.54 2.59 -2.90
N ASP A 158 -9.63 2.13 -3.74
CA ASP A 158 -8.92 2.94 -4.72
C ASP A 158 -8.43 2.10 -5.90
N ILE A 159 -7.93 2.80 -6.89
CA ILE A 159 -7.10 2.27 -7.97
C ILE A 159 -5.87 3.15 -8.13
N GLY A 160 -4.82 2.61 -8.75
CA GLY A 160 -3.55 3.31 -8.93
C GLY A 160 -3.23 3.67 -10.38
N PRO A 161 -4.02 4.54 -11.05
CA PRO A 161 -3.64 5.03 -12.37
C PRO A 161 -2.26 5.67 -12.31
N MET A 162 -1.42 5.34 -13.32
CA MET A 162 0.00 5.69 -13.32
C MET A 162 0.24 7.09 -13.84
N SER A 163 1.19 7.79 -13.22
CA SER A 163 1.75 9.05 -13.69
C SER A 163 3.25 9.11 -13.41
N LEU A 164 3.88 10.24 -13.68
CA LEU A 164 5.28 10.53 -13.34
C LEU A 164 5.35 11.71 -12.40
N CYS A 165 5.77 11.48 -11.15
CA CYS A 165 6.11 12.56 -10.24
C CYS A 165 7.56 13.00 -10.46
N TYR A 166 7.81 14.31 -10.55
CA TYR A 166 9.14 14.85 -10.82
C TYR A 166 9.43 16.14 -10.05
N ARG A 167 10.70 16.40 -9.79
CA ARG A 167 11.20 17.59 -9.11
C ARG A 167 11.54 18.68 -10.13
N LYS A 168 10.64 19.67 -10.28
CA LYS A 168 10.84 20.83 -11.18
C LYS A 168 12.18 21.54 -10.94
N ASP A 169 12.53 21.75 -9.68
CA ASP A 169 13.76 22.45 -9.31
C ASP A 169 15.03 21.66 -9.67
N LEU A 170 15.00 20.32 -9.56
CA LEU A 170 16.12 19.48 -9.97
C LEU A 170 16.21 19.40 -11.49
N PHE A 171 15.08 19.29 -12.19
CA PHE A 171 15.01 19.32 -13.64
C PHE A 171 15.53 20.63 -14.20
N GLN A 172 15.12 21.75 -13.61
CA GLN A 172 15.63 23.09 -14.00
C GLN A 172 17.15 23.17 -13.84
N LYS A 173 17.69 22.72 -12.70
CA LYS A 173 19.14 22.70 -12.46
C LYS A 173 19.91 21.82 -13.43
N ALA A 174 19.27 20.73 -13.90
CA ALA A 174 19.87 19.82 -14.88
C ALA A 174 19.63 20.25 -16.34
N GLY A 175 18.96 21.40 -16.60
CA GLY A 175 18.64 21.88 -17.94
C GLY A 175 17.59 21.05 -18.66
N LEU A 176 16.74 20.33 -17.90
CA LEU A 176 15.64 19.52 -18.43
C LEU A 176 14.32 20.31 -18.47
N PRO A 177 13.32 19.88 -19.25
CA PRO A 177 12.00 20.47 -19.26
C PRO A 177 11.37 20.48 -17.86
N THR A 178 10.65 21.54 -17.51
CA THR A 178 10.02 21.72 -16.19
C THR A 178 8.49 21.77 -16.24
N GLU A 179 7.91 22.05 -17.40
CA GLU A 179 6.46 22.09 -17.56
C GLU A 179 5.90 20.70 -17.87
N ARG A 180 4.73 20.36 -17.33
CA ARG A 180 4.10 19.03 -17.39
C ARG A 180 4.06 18.44 -18.78
N ASP A 181 3.54 19.21 -19.75
CA ASP A 181 3.41 18.78 -21.14
C ASP A 181 4.78 18.54 -21.80
N ALA A 182 5.75 19.38 -21.46
CA ALA A 182 7.12 19.24 -21.99
C ALA A 182 7.82 18.03 -21.37
N VAL A 183 7.59 17.71 -20.09
CA VAL A 183 8.08 16.50 -19.44
C VAL A 183 7.39 15.26 -20.04
N ALA A 184 6.06 15.25 -20.18
CA ALA A 184 5.31 14.18 -20.81
C ALA A 184 5.81 13.91 -22.25
N LYS A 185 6.05 14.99 -23.04
CA LYS A 185 6.61 14.89 -24.39
C LYS A 185 8.02 14.31 -24.39
N ALA A 186 8.84 14.62 -23.39
CA ALA A 186 10.22 14.09 -23.30
C ALA A 186 10.26 12.59 -23.04
N VAL A 187 9.18 12.01 -22.54
CA VAL A 187 9.04 10.57 -22.24
C VAL A 187 7.95 9.91 -23.11
N ALA A 188 7.52 10.54 -24.20
CA ALA A 188 6.39 10.07 -25.00
C ALA A 188 6.65 8.74 -25.72
N GLY A 189 7.90 8.36 -25.97
CA GLY A 189 8.28 7.05 -26.53
C GLY A 189 8.34 5.93 -25.48
N GLY A 190 7.90 6.17 -24.25
CA GLY A 190 7.80 5.15 -23.21
C GLY A 190 8.95 5.16 -22.22
N TRP A 191 9.11 4.03 -21.54
CA TRP A 191 10.10 3.89 -20.46
C TRP A 191 11.55 3.91 -20.98
N GLU A 192 11.78 3.60 -22.24
CA GLU A 192 13.07 3.76 -22.93
C GLU A 192 13.47 5.24 -23.01
N ASP A 193 12.51 6.13 -23.36
CA ASP A 193 12.76 7.57 -23.40
C ASP A 193 12.93 8.14 -21.99
N TYR A 194 12.24 7.56 -21.00
CA TYR A 194 12.44 7.91 -19.59
C TYR A 194 13.89 7.61 -19.15
N LEU A 195 14.45 6.46 -19.52
CA LEU A 195 15.86 6.17 -19.23
C LEU A 195 16.83 7.11 -19.96
N LYS A 196 16.53 7.48 -21.22
CA LYS A 196 17.32 8.49 -21.96
C LYS A 196 17.26 9.87 -21.28
N LEU A 197 16.09 10.25 -20.74
CA LEU A 197 15.94 11.47 -19.94
C LEU A 197 16.79 11.39 -18.67
N GLY A 198 16.82 10.21 -18.02
CA GLY A 198 17.68 9.93 -16.87
C GLY A 198 19.17 10.06 -17.19
N GLU A 199 19.61 9.61 -18.33
CA GLU A 199 21.00 9.79 -18.79
C GLU A 199 21.36 11.27 -19.00
N LYS A 200 20.42 12.05 -19.56
CA LYS A 200 20.59 13.50 -19.68
C LYS A 200 20.67 14.17 -18.30
N TYR A 201 19.75 13.80 -17.39
CA TYR A 201 19.77 14.28 -16.02
C TYR A 201 21.13 14.02 -15.37
N LYS A 202 21.62 12.78 -15.40
CA LYS A 202 22.87 12.37 -14.77
C LYS A 202 24.09 13.19 -15.22
N LYS A 203 24.10 13.66 -16.49
CA LYS A 203 25.23 14.46 -17.03
C LYS A 203 25.32 15.85 -16.41
N SER A 204 24.20 16.43 -15.96
CA SER A 204 24.10 17.82 -15.51
C SER A 204 23.43 17.95 -14.13
N ALA A 205 23.15 16.83 -13.46
CA ALA A 205 22.48 16.80 -12.18
C ALA A 205 23.30 17.48 -11.08
N PRO A 206 22.66 18.10 -10.10
CA PRO A 206 23.33 18.49 -8.86
C PRO A 206 23.99 17.29 -8.21
N SER A 207 25.13 17.50 -7.52
CA SER A 207 25.80 16.46 -6.74
C SER A 207 24.81 15.82 -5.74
N ASP A 208 25.03 14.53 -5.47
CA ASP A 208 24.22 13.73 -4.53
C ASP A 208 22.73 13.65 -4.85
N THR A 209 22.35 13.83 -6.14
CA THR A 209 20.99 13.60 -6.61
C THR A 209 20.97 12.49 -7.67
N TYR A 210 19.85 11.76 -7.69
CA TYR A 210 19.62 10.61 -8.56
C TYR A 210 18.37 10.85 -9.39
N PHE A 211 18.33 10.28 -10.60
CA PHE A 211 17.20 10.48 -11.48
C PHE A 211 15.94 9.81 -10.94
N MET A 212 16.04 8.57 -10.45
CA MET A 212 14.93 7.85 -9.82
C MET A 212 15.33 7.22 -8.49
N ASP A 213 14.34 6.86 -7.71
CA ASP A 213 14.50 6.22 -6.40
C ASP A 213 14.99 4.77 -6.52
N SER A 214 14.29 3.94 -7.34
CA SER A 214 14.55 2.52 -7.46
C SER A 214 14.16 1.97 -8.83
N ALA A 215 14.98 1.07 -9.37
CA ALA A 215 14.67 0.32 -10.58
C ALA A 215 13.54 -0.70 -10.35
N SER A 216 13.38 -1.21 -9.11
CA SER A 216 12.26 -2.10 -8.77
C SER A 216 10.91 -1.38 -8.81
N ALA A 217 10.86 -0.09 -8.47
CA ALA A 217 9.67 0.73 -8.64
C ALA A 217 9.29 0.90 -10.13
N MET A 218 10.28 1.19 -10.98
CA MET A 218 10.07 1.25 -12.43
C MET A 218 9.61 -0.09 -13.00
N PHE A 219 10.22 -1.20 -12.57
CA PHE A 219 9.78 -2.55 -12.94
C PHE A 219 8.29 -2.75 -12.65
N ASN A 220 7.85 -2.44 -11.43
CA ASN A 220 6.44 -2.57 -11.04
C ASN A 220 5.52 -1.68 -11.89
N ALA A 221 5.94 -0.45 -12.21
CA ALA A 221 5.19 0.44 -13.08
C ALA A 221 5.02 -0.13 -14.49
N VAL A 222 6.10 -0.69 -15.06
CA VAL A 222 6.07 -1.33 -16.40
C VAL A 222 5.16 -2.56 -16.40
N VAL A 223 5.33 -3.46 -15.44
CA VAL A 223 4.53 -4.69 -15.35
C VAL A 223 3.05 -4.39 -15.15
N SER A 224 2.72 -3.35 -14.39
CA SER A 224 1.32 -2.97 -14.12
C SER A 224 0.55 -2.45 -15.33
N SER A 225 1.21 -2.22 -16.46
CA SER A 225 0.57 -1.90 -17.75
C SER A 225 0.11 -3.14 -18.52
N GLY A 226 0.52 -4.33 -18.11
CA GLY A 226 0.16 -5.59 -18.77
C GLY A 226 -1.17 -6.16 -18.24
N SER A 227 -2.01 -6.69 -19.15
CA SER A 227 -3.20 -7.48 -18.76
C SER A 227 -2.84 -8.87 -18.24
N GLN A 228 -1.75 -9.46 -18.76
CA GLN A 228 -1.15 -10.71 -18.27
C GLN A 228 0.23 -10.41 -17.69
N GLN A 229 0.26 -10.26 -16.38
CA GLN A 229 1.47 -9.89 -15.67
C GLN A 229 2.27 -11.15 -15.29
N TYR A 230 1.85 -11.85 -14.27
CA TYR A 230 2.51 -13.07 -13.78
C TYR A 230 1.75 -14.34 -14.09
N TYR A 231 0.47 -14.22 -14.42
CA TYR A 231 -0.44 -15.33 -14.76
C TYR A 231 -1.21 -15.06 -16.03
N ASP A 232 -1.55 -16.11 -16.74
CA ASP A 232 -2.45 -16.06 -17.88
C ASP A 232 -3.92 -16.25 -17.49
N ALA A 233 -4.83 -16.13 -18.46
CA ALA A 233 -6.27 -16.27 -18.21
C ALA A 233 -6.72 -17.68 -17.78
N LYS A 234 -5.85 -18.70 -17.90
CA LYS A 234 -6.10 -20.06 -17.43
C LYS A 234 -5.65 -20.26 -16.00
N GLY A 235 -4.91 -19.31 -15.44
CA GLY A 235 -4.32 -19.39 -14.10
C GLY A 235 -2.93 -20.03 -14.09
N ASP A 236 -2.30 -20.21 -15.27
CA ASP A 236 -0.95 -20.72 -15.36
C ASP A 236 0.06 -19.60 -15.10
N ALA A 237 1.11 -19.88 -14.31
CA ALA A 237 2.16 -18.92 -14.06
C ALA A 237 3.03 -18.71 -15.29
N ILE A 238 3.00 -17.50 -15.85
CA ILE A 238 3.72 -17.12 -17.08
C ILE A 238 4.82 -16.09 -16.83
N TYR A 239 5.20 -15.81 -15.60
CA TYR A 239 6.13 -14.71 -15.30
C TYR A 239 7.45 -14.78 -16.04
N LYS A 240 7.94 -15.98 -16.44
CA LYS A 240 9.15 -16.16 -17.26
C LYS A 240 8.94 -15.78 -18.73
N GLN A 241 7.71 -15.90 -19.23
CA GLN A 241 7.35 -15.68 -20.65
C GLN A 241 6.57 -14.37 -20.83
N SER A 242 6.13 -13.72 -19.75
CA SER A 242 5.37 -12.48 -19.81
C SER A 242 6.17 -11.37 -20.49
N PRO A 243 5.66 -10.76 -21.59
CA PRO A 243 6.32 -9.63 -22.22
C PRO A 243 6.50 -8.44 -21.28
N ALA A 244 5.51 -8.18 -20.41
CA ALA A 244 5.57 -7.09 -19.44
C ALA A 244 6.67 -7.31 -18.40
N VAL A 245 6.80 -8.53 -17.88
CA VAL A 245 7.87 -8.89 -16.92
C VAL A 245 9.24 -8.79 -17.59
N LYS A 246 9.36 -9.30 -18.83
CA LYS A 246 10.61 -9.21 -19.58
C LYS A 246 11.02 -7.76 -19.82
N GLN A 247 10.12 -6.92 -20.33
CA GLN A 247 10.39 -5.50 -20.57
C GLN A 247 10.77 -4.79 -19.27
N GLY A 248 10.00 -4.99 -18.21
CA GLY A 248 10.28 -4.39 -16.89
C GLY A 248 11.66 -4.81 -16.36
N TRP A 249 12.02 -6.08 -16.50
CA TRP A 249 13.33 -6.60 -16.09
C TRP A 249 14.48 -5.99 -16.88
N ASP A 250 14.36 -5.96 -18.23
CA ASP A 250 15.40 -5.43 -19.10
C ASP A 250 15.65 -3.93 -18.80
N LEU A 251 14.58 -3.15 -18.64
CA LEU A 251 14.66 -1.72 -18.29
C LEU A 251 15.25 -1.52 -16.88
N ALA A 252 14.86 -2.33 -15.91
CA ALA A 252 15.41 -2.24 -14.55
C ALA A 252 16.90 -2.58 -14.51
N ALA A 253 17.33 -3.60 -15.24
CA ALA A 253 18.73 -3.96 -15.39
C ALA A 253 19.54 -2.85 -16.07
N GLU A 254 18.98 -2.20 -17.10
CA GLU A 254 19.58 -1.05 -17.76
C GLU A 254 19.72 0.13 -16.82
N ALA A 255 18.66 0.50 -16.08
CA ALA A 255 18.67 1.59 -15.09
C ALA A 255 19.75 1.38 -14.03
N ALA A 256 19.83 0.15 -13.48
CA ALA A 256 20.84 -0.23 -12.50
C ALA A 256 22.27 -0.13 -13.07
N SER A 257 22.51 -0.69 -14.27
CA SER A 257 23.81 -0.67 -14.93
C SER A 257 24.31 0.74 -15.24
N LYS A 258 23.38 1.62 -15.62
CA LYS A 258 23.64 3.04 -15.92
C LYS A 258 23.71 3.91 -14.66
N LYS A 259 23.44 3.34 -13.48
CA LYS A 259 23.41 4.04 -12.18
C LYS A 259 22.51 5.29 -12.22
N LEU A 260 21.29 5.12 -12.72
CA LEU A 260 20.29 6.17 -12.78
C LEU A 260 19.45 6.27 -11.51
N THR A 261 19.55 5.26 -10.65
CA THR A 261 18.74 5.10 -9.44
C THR A 261 19.57 5.39 -8.19
N GLN A 262 18.89 5.73 -7.10
CA GLN A 262 19.50 5.76 -5.78
C GLN A 262 19.60 4.35 -5.16
N GLY A 263 18.91 3.36 -5.73
CA GLY A 263 18.91 1.97 -5.28
C GLY A 263 18.21 1.77 -3.95
N LEU A 264 17.15 2.54 -3.68
CA LEU A 264 16.42 2.51 -2.42
C LEU A 264 15.07 1.80 -2.61
N PRO A 265 14.87 0.65 -1.97
CA PRO A 265 13.55 0.03 -1.93
C PRO A 265 12.54 1.01 -1.34
N GLN A 266 11.41 1.20 -2.04
CA GLN A 266 10.35 2.09 -1.58
C GLN A 266 9.81 1.67 -0.22
N PHE A 267 9.27 2.63 0.54
CA PHE A 267 8.68 2.48 1.88
C PHE A 267 9.65 2.10 2.99
N THR A 268 10.97 2.07 2.73
CA THR A 268 11.99 1.92 3.77
C THR A 268 12.34 3.27 4.40
N ASP A 269 12.93 3.24 5.61
CA ASP A 269 13.44 4.44 6.28
C ASP A 269 14.48 5.19 5.41
N ALA A 270 15.29 4.44 4.64
CA ALA A 270 16.28 5.02 3.73
C ALA A 270 15.61 5.78 2.57
N TRP A 271 14.53 5.25 2.01
CA TRP A 271 13.73 5.90 0.97
C TRP A 271 13.03 7.16 1.52
N THR A 272 12.41 7.07 2.69
CA THR A 272 11.81 8.22 3.39
C THR A 272 12.85 9.32 3.65
N ALA A 273 14.04 8.93 4.11
CA ALA A 273 15.15 9.87 4.33
C ALA A 273 15.62 10.52 3.03
N ALA A 274 15.64 9.81 1.91
CA ALA A 274 16.00 10.36 0.60
C ALA A 274 14.97 11.38 0.09
N LEU A 275 13.69 11.11 0.24
CA LEU A 275 12.62 12.08 -0.07
C LEU A 275 12.75 13.33 0.80
N ARG A 276 12.99 13.17 2.10
CA ARG A 276 13.17 14.27 3.05
C ARG A 276 14.42 15.11 2.76
N LYS A 277 15.50 14.49 2.26
CA LYS A 277 16.72 15.18 1.82
C LYS A 277 16.60 15.76 0.41
N GLY A 278 15.59 15.33 -0.35
CA GLY A 278 15.35 15.80 -1.72
C GLY A 278 16.38 15.30 -2.74
N THR A 279 16.92 14.10 -2.55
CA THR A 279 17.95 13.52 -3.41
C THR A 279 17.42 12.81 -4.64
N VAL A 280 16.10 12.58 -4.73
CA VAL A 280 15.42 11.88 -5.83
C VAL A 280 14.72 12.89 -6.74
N ALA A 281 14.96 12.79 -8.05
CA ALA A 281 14.39 13.69 -9.04
C ALA A 281 13.05 13.22 -9.62
N THR A 282 12.83 11.90 -9.72
CA THR A 282 11.58 11.32 -10.24
C THR A 282 11.17 10.09 -9.45
N VAL A 283 9.86 9.84 -9.43
CA VAL A 283 9.24 8.63 -8.88
C VAL A 283 8.18 8.15 -9.85
N ALA A 284 8.14 6.85 -10.18
CA ALA A 284 6.99 6.25 -10.81
C ALA A 284 5.78 6.40 -9.88
N CYS A 285 4.74 7.07 -10.36
CA CYS A 285 3.77 7.73 -9.48
C CYS A 285 2.33 7.28 -9.76
N PRO A 286 1.93 6.10 -9.28
CA PRO A 286 0.51 5.80 -9.18
C PRO A 286 -0.17 6.83 -8.26
N ALA A 287 -1.46 7.07 -8.44
CA ALA A 287 -2.16 8.17 -7.79
C ALA A 287 -1.91 8.26 -6.26
N TRP A 288 -1.91 7.13 -5.56
CA TRP A 288 -1.65 7.07 -4.11
C TRP A 288 -0.22 7.47 -3.70
N MET A 289 0.75 7.42 -4.63
CA MET A 289 2.14 7.78 -4.34
C MET A 289 2.30 9.28 -4.07
N ALA A 290 1.42 10.12 -4.59
CA ALA A 290 1.44 11.56 -4.34
C ALA A 290 1.30 11.88 -2.83
N GLY A 291 0.40 11.17 -2.14
CA GLY A 291 0.27 11.27 -0.68
C GLY A 291 1.55 10.85 0.05
N GLN A 292 2.15 9.72 -0.36
CA GLN A 292 3.41 9.23 0.20
C GLN A 292 4.56 10.23 0.02
N ILE A 293 4.68 10.82 -1.18
CA ILE A 293 5.70 11.82 -1.45
C ILE A 293 5.51 13.05 -0.58
N SER A 294 4.29 13.61 -0.51
CA SER A 294 4.03 14.83 0.26
C SER A 294 4.29 14.63 1.76
N THR A 295 3.85 13.50 2.31
CA THR A 295 4.05 13.16 3.73
C THR A 295 5.54 12.97 4.06
N ASN A 296 6.26 12.22 3.23
CA ASN A 296 7.65 11.85 3.52
C ASN A 296 8.67 12.95 3.15
N SER A 297 8.39 13.77 2.12
CA SER A 297 9.26 14.89 1.75
C SER A 297 9.13 16.09 2.70
N GLY A 298 7.94 16.32 3.26
CA GLY A 298 7.64 17.44 4.15
C GLY A 298 7.51 18.78 3.43
N ASP A 299 7.17 19.83 4.19
CA ASP A 299 6.81 21.16 3.66
C ASP A 299 7.92 21.88 2.87
N ALA A 300 9.18 21.56 3.13
CA ALA A 300 10.33 22.15 2.42
C ALA A 300 10.31 21.90 0.90
N TYR A 301 9.56 20.89 0.45
CA TYR A 301 9.46 20.51 -0.97
C TYR A 301 8.08 20.77 -1.58
N LYS A 302 7.17 21.39 -0.84
CA LYS A 302 5.90 21.86 -1.38
C LYS A 302 6.15 22.81 -2.54
N GLY A 303 5.47 22.57 -3.68
CA GLY A 303 5.64 23.33 -4.92
C GLY A 303 6.93 23.05 -5.69
N LYS A 304 7.80 22.14 -5.21
CA LYS A 304 8.98 21.69 -5.97
C LYS A 304 8.73 20.39 -6.73
N TRP A 305 7.74 19.60 -6.30
CA TRP A 305 7.25 18.44 -7.02
C TRP A 305 6.17 18.84 -8.01
N ASP A 306 6.06 18.11 -9.09
CA ASP A 306 4.97 18.21 -10.06
C ASP A 306 4.61 16.83 -10.62
N ILE A 307 3.50 16.73 -11.35
CA ILE A 307 2.97 15.47 -11.91
C ILE A 307 2.77 15.65 -13.42
N ALA A 308 3.33 14.74 -14.21
CA ALA A 308 3.13 14.61 -15.64
C ALA A 308 2.50 13.26 -15.98
N HIS A 309 1.97 13.10 -17.19
CA HIS A 309 1.54 11.80 -17.69
C HIS A 309 2.68 10.77 -17.65
N ALA A 310 2.29 9.51 -17.49
CA ALA A 310 3.22 8.38 -17.45
C ALA A 310 4.05 8.26 -18.76
N PRO A 311 5.25 7.70 -18.72
CA PRO A 311 6.03 7.43 -19.93
C PRO A 311 5.23 6.66 -20.97
N GLY A 312 5.19 7.19 -22.22
CA GLY A 312 4.42 6.62 -23.31
C GLY A 312 2.90 6.75 -23.17
N SER A 313 2.39 7.56 -22.23
CA SER A 313 0.96 7.59 -21.85
C SER A 313 0.43 6.15 -21.64
N THR A 314 1.26 5.32 -21.02
CA THR A 314 0.97 3.90 -20.82
C THR A 314 0.00 3.76 -19.66
N ALA A 315 -1.27 3.46 -19.96
CA ALA A 315 -2.25 3.17 -18.95
C ALA A 315 -1.84 1.96 -18.12
N ALA A 316 -1.77 2.14 -16.83
CA ALA A 316 -1.36 1.10 -15.88
C ALA A 316 -2.14 1.25 -14.57
N ASN A 317 -2.37 0.14 -13.90
CA ASN A 317 -2.87 0.15 -12.53
C ASN A 317 -1.82 -0.46 -11.60
N TRP A 318 -1.14 0.38 -10.84
CA TRP A 318 -0.27 -0.13 -9.79
C TRP A 318 -0.89 0.12 -8.43
N GLY A 319 -1.27 -1.00 -7.76
CA GLY A 319 -1.85 -0.97 -6.43
C GLY A 319 -3.37 -0.81 -6.41
N GLY A 320 -3.83 -0.29 -5.32
CA GLY A 320 -5.23 -0.24 -4.93
C GLY A 320 -5.57 -1.34 -3.93
N SER A 321 -6.50 -1.04 -3.04
CA SER A 321 -6.80 -1.88 -1.88
C SER A 321 -8.29 -2.18 -1.77
N PHE A 322 -8.60 -3.03 -0.82
CA PHE A 322 -9.95 -3.39 -0.42
C PHE A 322 -10.07 -3.30 1.09
N LEU A 323 -11.25 -2.95 1.60
CA LEU A 323 -11.62 -3.15 2.99
C LEU A 323 -12.44 -4.44 3.10
N SER A 324 -12.04 -5.32 3.99
CA SER A 324 -12.68 -6.60 4.25
C SER A 324 -13.12 -6.69 5.71
N VAL A 325 -14.19 -7.44 5.98
CA VAL A 325 -14.76 -7.61 7.33
C VAL A 325 -14.62 -9.07 7.77
N PRO A 326 -13.70 -9.38 8.72
CA PRO A 326 -13.60 -10.73 9.27
C PRO A 326 -14.87 -11.16 10.02
N LYS A 327 -15.32 -12.40 9.78
CA LYS A 327 -16.51 -12.98 10.47
C LYS A 327 -16.30 -13.20 11.97
N SER A 328 -15.05 -13.25 12.42
CA SER A 328 -14.73 -13.48 13.84
C SER A 328 -14.91 -12.24 14.72
N GLY A 329 -15.17 -11.06 14.14
CA GLY A 329 -15.44 -9.83 14.87
C GLY A 329 -16.77 -9.89 15.64
N GLN A 330 -16.86 -9.11 16.73
CA GLN A 330 -18.08 -9.02 17.52
C GLN A 330 -19.14 -8.09 16.90
N HIS A 331 -18.69 -7.15 16.04
CA HIS A 331 -19.49 -6.08 15.45
C HIS A 331 -19.50 -6.15 13.91
N VAL A 332 -19.69 -7.36 13.36
CA VAL A 332 -19.59 -7.62 11.91
C VAL A 332 -20.55 -6.74 11.10
N LYS A 333 -21.77 -6.51 11.61
CA LYS A 333 -22.75 -5.66 10.93
C LYS A 333 -22.29 -4.19 10.90
N GLU A 334 -21.91 -3.65 12.04
CA GLU A 334 -21.44 -2.27 12.18
C GLU A 334 -20.14 -2.03 11.39
N ALA A 335 -19.26 -3.02 11.35
CA ALA A 335 -18.05 -3.00 10.53
C ALA A 335 -18.39 -2.98 9.02
N ALA A 336 -19.36 -3.78 8.57
CA ALA A 336 -19.82 -3.77 7.19
C ALA A 336 -20.50 -2.45 6.81
N ASP A 337 -21.29 -1.86 7.71
CA ASP A 337 -21.89 -0.53 7.53
C ASP A 337 -20.83 0.57 7.44
N LEU A 338 -19.76 0.50 8.27
CA LEU A 338 -18.60 1.39 8.17
C LEU A 338 -17.87 1.24 6.83
N VAL A 339 -17.59 0.01 6.39
CA VAL A 339 -16.96 -0.27 5.09
C VAL A 339 -17.79 0.30 3.95
N LYS A 340 -19.11 0.06 3.95
CA LYS A 340 -20.04 0.65 2.98
C LYS A 340 -19.92 2.17 2.92
N TRP A 341 -19.89 2.82 4.07
CA TRP A 341 -19.81 4.28 4.14
C TRP A 341 -18.44 4.79 3.67
N LEU A 342 -17.33 4.18 4.11
CA LEU A 342 -15.97 4.59 3.73
C LEU A 342 -15.70 4.42 2.23
N THR A 343 -16.37 3.47 1.57
CA THR A 343 -16.19 3.19 0.13
C THR A 343 -17.27 3.81 -0.77
N ALA A 344 -18.15 4.64 -0.21
CA ALA A 344 -19.14 5.38 -0.98
C ALA A 344 -18.47 6.53 -1.77
N PRO A 345 -19.11 7.03 -2.86
CA PRO A 345 -18.54 8.01 -3.75
C PRO A 345 -17.99 9.27 -3.07
N GLU A 346 -18.75 9.83 -2.14
CA GLU A 346 -18.41 11.07 -1.46
C GLU A 346 -17.18 10.90 -0.54
N GLN A 347 -17.06 9.74 0.12
CA GLN A 347 -15.95 9.45 1.01
C GLN A 347 -14.68 9.20 0.21
N GLN A 348 -14.75 8.43 -0.89
CA GLN A 348 -13.61 8.24 -1.78
C GLN A 348 -13.18 9.57 -2.44
N ALA A 349 -14.12 10.42 -2.81
CA ALA A 349 -13.82 11.75 -3.33
C ALA A 349 -13.12 12.62 -2.28
N ALA A 350 -13.54 12.56 -1.01
CA ALA A 350 -12.89 13.29 0.08
C ALA A 350 -11.45 12.81 0.32
N VAL A 351 -11.20 11.50 0.27
CA VAL A 351 -9.85 10.92 0.34
C VAL A 351 -8.99 11.39 -0.83
N PHE A 352 -9.53 11.34 -2.05
CA PHE A 352 -8.80 11.83 -3.23
C PHE A 352 -8.39 13.29 -3.12
N LYS A 353 -9.32 14.15 -2.71
CA LYS A 353 -9.06 15.58 -2.48
C LYS A 353 -7.98 15.81 -1.41
N ALA A 354 -7.97 14.98 -0.36
CA ALA A 354 -7.04 15.14 0.76
C ALA A 354 -5.61 14.70 0.40
N ILE A 355 -5.44 13.56 -0.26
CA ILE A 355 -4.12 12.93 -0.45
C ILE A 355 -3.86 12.34 -1.85
N GLY A 356 -4.80 12.50 -2.81
CA GLY A 356 -4.60 12.06 -4.19
C GLY A 356 -4.85 10.56 -4.45
N VAL A 357 -5.39 9.80 -3.51
CA VAL A 357 -5.75 8.37 -3.69
C VAL A 357 -6.99 8.25 -4.58
N PHE A 358 -6.83 7.76 -5.82
CA PHE A 358 -7.86 7.83 -6.86
C PHE A 358 -8.98 6.80 -6.63
N PRO A 359 -10.27 7.22 -6.67
CA PRO A 359 -11.41 6.39 -6.34
C PRO A 359 -11.54 5.13 -7.21
N SER A 360 -11.88 3.99 -6.59
CA SER A 360 -12.36 2.81 -7.30
C SER A 360 -13.85 2.89 -7.65
N ASN A 361 -14.59 3.72 -6.94
CA ASN A 361 -16.01 3.96 -7.15
C ASN A 361 -16.23 5.00 -8.25
N GLN A 362 -16.83 4.58 -9.36
CA GLN A 362 -17.07 5.43 -10.54
C GLN A 362 -18.06 6.57 -10.26
N GLY A 363 -18.96 6.39 -9.27
CA GLY A 363 -19.85 7.47 -8.83
C GLY A 363 -19.11 8.71 -8.34
N ALA A 364 -17.89 8.53 -7.84
CA ALA A 364 -17.05 9.64 -7.40
C ALA A 364 -16.51 10.50 -8.56
N TYR A 365 -16.39 9.97 -9.78
CA TYR A 365 -15.69 10.64 -10.89
C TYR A 365 -16.37 11.93 -11.37
N GLN A 366 -17.68 12.05 -11.16
CA GLN A 366 -18.45 13.22 -11.54
C GLN A 366 -18.51 14.28 -10.42
N LEU A 367 -18.11 13.93 -9.20
CA LEU A 367 -18.09 14.86 -8.09
C LEU A 367 -17.00 15.92 -8.30
N THR A 368 -17.30 17.16 -7.95
CA THR A 368 -16.37 18.30 -8.07
C THR A 368 -15.04 18.02 -7.36
N ASP A 369 -15.09 17.36 -6.21
CA ASP A 369 -13.91 17.00 -5.42
C ASP A 369 -12.99 15.99 -6.12
N VAL A 370 -13.45 15.29 -7.17
CA VAL A 370 -12.62 14.46 -8.05
C VAL A 370 -12.32 15.18 -9.35
N LYS A 371 -13.35 15.61 -10.06
CA LYS A 371 -13.22 16.19 -11.41
C LYS A 371 -12.30 17.39 -11.48
N ASP A 372 -12.45 18.32 -10.50
CA ASP A 372 -11.71 19.58 -10.44
C ASP A 372 -10.55 19.55 -9.43
N ALA A 373 -10.21 18.34 -8.93
CA ALA A 373 -9.17 18.17 -7.93
C ALA A 373 -7.81 18.65 -8.42
N LYS A 374 -7.16 19.44 -7.58
CA LYS A 374 -5.79 19.92 -7.73
C LYS A 374 -5.01 19.56 -6.48
N LEU A 375 -3.73 19.28 -6.64
CA LEU A 375 -2.87 18.94 -5.51
C LEU A 375 -1.85 20.08 -5.26
N PRO A 376 -2.08 20.94 -4.26
CA PRO A 376 -1.25 22.13 -4.02
C PRO A 376 0.22 21.81 -3.74
N TYR A 377 0.50 20.65 -3.15
CA TYR A 377 1.86 20.18 -2.92
C TYR A 377 2.66 20.02 -4.24
N PHE A 378 1.96 19.68 -5.33
CA PHE A 378 2.50 19.43 -6.66
C PHE A 378 2.16 20.55 -7.65
N ASN A 379 2.37 21.79 -7.25
CA ASN A 379 2.11 22.95 -8.11
C ASN A 379 0.69 23.03 -8.67
N ASP A 380 -0.30 22.73 -7.84
CA ASP A 380 -1.71 22.66 -8.27
C ASP A 380 -1.91 21.73 -9.47
N ALA A 381 -1.19 20.61 -9.52
CA ALA A 381 -1.37 19.60 -10.56
C ALA A 381 -2.84 19.22 -10.66
N PRO A 382 -3.46 19.23 -11.88
CA PRO A 382 -4.86 18.91 -12.09
C PRO A 382 -5.06 17.38 -12.04
N ILE A 383 -4.90 16.81 -10.85
CA ILE A 383 -4.88 15.35 -10.64
C ILE A 383 -6.19 14.68 -11.02
N GLY A 384 -7.32 15.40 -10.87
CA GLY A 384 -8.62 14.91 -11.32
C GLY A 384 -8.64 14.60 -12.82
N GLN A 385 -8.04 15.46 -13.63
CA GLN A 385 -7.96 15.27 -15.08
C GLN A 385 -6.92 14.22 -15.46
N ILE A 386 -5.71 14.30 -14.89
CA ILE A 386 -4.60 13.39 -15.18
C ILE A 386 -5.01 11.94 -14.89
N TYR A 387 -5.47 11.66 -13.67
CA TYR A 387 -5.78 10.28 -13.28
C TYR A 387 -7.08 9.75 -13.89
N ALA A 388 -8.09 10.61 -14.13
CA ALA A 388 -9.29 10.17 -14.83
C ALA A 388 -9.02 9.79 -16.29
N GLU A 389 -8.07 10.44 -16.96
CA GLU A 389 -7.65 10.10 -18.31
C GLU A 389 -6.91 8.75 -18.32
N GLU A 390 -5.92 8.58 -17.45
CA GLU A 390 -5.18 7.32 -17.31
C GLU A 390 -6.09 6.15 -16.94
N ALA A 391 -7.08 6.36 -16.05
CA ALA A 391 -7.99 5.32 -15.60
C ALA A 391 -8.89 4.73 -16.71
N LYS A 392 -9.15 5.48 -17.80
CA LYS A 392 -10.01 5.03 -18.91
C LYS A 392 -9.47 3.82 -19.66
N SER A 393 -8.16 3.66 -19.70
CA SER A 393 -7.44 2.69 -20.52
C SER A 393 -6.70 1.64 -19.70
N ILE A 394 -6.89 1.60 -18.38
CA ILE A 394 -6.27 0.59 -17.53
C ILE A 394 -6.66 -0.81 -17.99
N PRO A 395 -5.69 -1.68 -18.32
CA PRO A 395 -5.98 -3.05 -18.71
C PRO A 395 -6.49 -3.84 -17.52
N GLN A 396 -7.47 -4.71 -17.76
CA GLN A 396 -7.90 -5.65 -16.74
C GLN A 396 -6.79 -6.69 -16.52
N ALA A 397 -6.11 -6.61 -15.39
CA ALA A 397 -5.06 -7.56 -15.05
C ALA A 397 -5.65 -8.90 -14.61
N VAL A 398 -5.04 -9.99 -15.11
CA VAL A 398 -5.25 -11.33 -14.57
C VAL A 398 -4.44 -11.47 -13.30
N LEU A 399 -5.10 -11.71 -12.17
CA LEU A 399 -4.46 -11.90 -10.89
C LEU A 399 -4.27 -13.38 -10.57
N GLY A 400 -3.10 -13.72 -10.01
CA GLY A 400 -2.79 -15.03 -9.49
C GLY A 400 -2.58 -15.03 -7.98
N ALA A 401 -2.78 -16.19 -7.35
CA ALA A 401 -2.67 -16.31 -5.89
C ALA A 401 -1.26 -16.03 -5.34
N LYS A 402 -0.24 -16.03 -6.19
CA LYS A 402 1.16 -15.77 -5.80
C LYS A 402 1.75 -14.51 -6.44
N ASP A 403 0.92 -13.62 -6.96
CA ASP A 403 1.38 -12.34 -7.56
C ASP A 403 2.31 -11.58 -6.63
N GLY A 404 1.93 -11.43 -5.36
CA GLY A 404 2.75 -10.76 -4.37
C GLY A 404 4.11 -11.43 -4.16
N VAL A 405 4.15 -12.76 -4.09
CA VAL A 405 5.40 -13.53 -3.92
C VAL A 405 6.32 -13.33 -5.13
N ILE A 406 5.76 -13.39 -6.33
CA ILE A 406 6.52 -13.21 -7.58
C ILE A 406 7.07 -11.78 -7.66
N LYS A 407 6.22 -10.78 -7.46
CA LYS A 407 6.57 -9.36 -7.45
C LYS A 407 7.70 -9.06 -6.46
N ASP A 408 7.54 -9.48 -5.20
CA ASP A 408 8.49 -9.18 -4.13
C ASP A 408 9.84 -9.88 -4.36
N THR A 409 9.81 -11.12 -4.87
CA THR A 409 11.03 -11.87 -5.20
C THR A 409 11.80 -11.18 -6.34
N ILE A 410 11.14 -10.79 -7.42
CA ILE A 410 11.77 -10.08 -8.54
C ILE A 410 12.32 -8.73 -8.07
N SER A 411 11.53 -7.96 -7.32
CA SER A 411 11.96 -6.67 -6.78
C SER A 411 13.21 -6.80 -5.89
N THR A 412 13.27 -7.84 -5.06
CA THR A 412 14.45 -8.14 -4.24
C THR A 412 15.70 -8.36 -5.08
N GLN A 413 15.58 -9.09 -6.20
CA GLN A 413 16.73 -9.34 -7.07
C GLN A 413 17.15 -8.10 -7.88
N ILE A 414 16.18 -7.25 -8.26
CA ILE A 414 16.49 -5.95 -8.85
C ILE A 414 17.27 -5.08 -7.85
N ASN A 415 16.83 -5.03 -6.59
CA ASN A 415 17.54 -4.31 -5.53
C ASN A 415 18.97 -4.85 -5.32
N ASN A 416 19.19 -6.16 -5.46
CA ASN A 416 20.53 -6.75 -5.43
C ASN A 416 21.41 -6.29 -6.62
N MET A 417 20.83 -6.09 -7.81
CA MET A 417 21.57 -5.49 -8.94
C MET A 417 22.00 -4.06 -8.62
N GLU A 418 21.09 -3.25 -8.04
CA GLU A 418 21.37 -1.85 -7.71
C GLU A 418 22.39 -1.69 -6.59
N GLN A 419 22.23 -2.44 -5.50
CA GLN A 419 22.97 -2.21 -4.26
C GLN A 419 24.27 -3.02 -4.18
N ARG A 420 24.31 -4.20 -4.81
CA ARG A 420 25.43 -5.15 -4.71
C ARG A 420 26.15 -5.36 -6.04
N GLY A 421 25.62 -4.80 -7.13
CA GLY A 421 26.20 -5.00 -8.46
C GLY A 421 26.03 -6.44 -8.97
N THR A 422 25.03 -7.19 -8.48
CA THR A 422 24.73 -8.53 -8.98
C THR A 422 24.45 -8.46 -10.47
N LYS A 423 25.02 -9.38 -11.25
CA LYS A 423 24.77 -9.42 -12.69
C LYS A 423 23.31 -9.78 -12.98
N SER A 424 22.72 -9.15 -13.98
CA SER A 424 21.30 -9.34 -14.34
C SER A 424 20.94 -10.83 -14.55
N ALA A 425 21.80 -11.61 -15.23
CA ALA A 425 21.56 -13.03 -15.45
C ALA A 425 21.55 -13.85 -14.15
N ASP A 426 22.46 -13.54 -13.20
CA ASP A 426 22.54 -14.23 -11.93
C ASP A 426 21.35 -13.85 -11.02
N ALA A 427 20.97 -12.57 -11.04
CA ALA A 427 19.80 -12.06 -10.32
C ALA A 427 18.50 -12.69 -10.84
N TRP A 428 18.32 -12.79 -12.16
CA TRP A 428 17.17 -13.44 -12.78
C TRP A 428 17.08 -14.93 -12.42
N LYS A 429 18.21 -15.64 -12.52
CA LYS A 429 18.28 -17.04 -12.09
C LYS A 429 17.87 -17.22 -10.64
N ALA A 430 18.39 -16.41 -9.73
CA ALA A 430 18.02 -16.46 -8.31
C ALA A 430 16.54 -16.14 -8.09
N ALA A 431 15.97 -15.17 -8.82
CA ALA A 431 14.54 -14.87 -8.78
C ALA A 431 13.72 -16.10 -9.20
N THR A 432 14.01 -16.66 -10.37
CA THR A 432 13.23 -17.80 -10.92
C THR A 432 13.33 -19.04 -10.06
N GLU A 433 14.51 -19.39 -9.54
CA GLU A 433 14.68 -20.53 -8.63
C GLU A 433 13.89 -20.37 -7.32
N THR A 434 13.79 -19.13 -6.81
CA THR A 434 13.02 -18.84 -5.59
C THR A 434 11.53 -18.89 -5.86
N ILE A 435 11.07 -18.28 -6.97
CA ILE A 435 9.67 -18.26 -7.36
C ILE A 435 9.18 -19.68 -7.66
N ASP A 436 9.92 -20.46 -8.47
CA ASP A 436 9.53 -21.84 -8.81
C ASP A 436 9.29 -22.71 -7.56
N LYS A 437 10.11 -22.53 -6.52
CA LYS A 437 9.92 -23.23 -5.22
C LYS A 437 8.69 -22.76 -4.46
N ALA A 438 8.29 -21.52 -4.64
CA ALA A 438 7.19 -20.93 -3.89
C ALA A 438 5.81 -21.17 -4.54
N ILE A 439 5.79 -21.39 -5.87
CA ILE A 439 4.54 -21.58 -6.63
C ILE A 439 4.29 -23.04 -7.04
N GLY A 440 5.31 -23.87 -7.04
CA GLY A 440 5.26 -25.23 -7.52
C GLY A 440 5.46 -26.25 -6.59
#